data_a4a7e97bd573dbc62fb9d1d5ab37e6aa
#
_entry.id   a4a7e97bd573dbc62fb9d1d5ab37e6aa
#
_cell.length_a   1.000
_cell.length_b   1.000
_cell.length_c   1.000
_cell.angle_alpha   90.00
_cell.angle_beta   90.00
_cell.angle_gamma   90.00
#
_symmetry.space_group_name_H-M   'P 1'
#
loop_
_entity.id
_entity.type
_entity.pdbx_description
1 polymer ?
#
loop_
_entity_poly.entity_id
_entity_poly.type
_entity_poly.pdbx_seq_one_letter_code
_entity_poly.pdbx_strand_id
1 'polypeptide(L)'
;KIYACGPTVYNYIHIGNARPLCVFDVLRRYLEYRGYNVKFVQNFTDVDDKIIKRANEEGSTFEEISKKYIEEFWIDANGLNFKKATVHPKATENIDEIINIIKTLEEKGYAYSVDGDVYFRTLKFKDYGKLSHQPIEDLQSGARIAIGEKKENPLDFALWKAAKEGEPYWQSPWGKGRPGWHIECSAMNKRYLGDTIDIHCGGQDLIFPCLLYTSDAA
;
A
#
# COMPACT_ATOMS: atom_id res chain seq x y z
N LYS A 1 3.48 -1.82 -18.43
CA LYS A 1 3.36 -2.28 -17.02
C LYS A 1 2.55 -1.23 -16.24
N ILE A 2 1.43 -1.66 -15.65
CA ILE A 2 0.54 -0.80 -14.86
C ILE A 2 0.40 -1.40 -13.47
N TYR A 3 0.61 -0.60 -12.43
CA TYR A 3 0.26 -0.93 -11.06
C TYR A 3 -0.88 -0.04 -10.58
N ALA A 4 -1.93 -0.64 -10.04
CA ALA A 4 -3.03 0.08 -9.42
C ALA A 4 -3.17 -0.32 -7.95
N CYS A 5 -3.27 0.68 -7.07
CA CYS A 5 -3.57 0.43 -5.68
C CYS A 5 -4.97 -0.15 -5.55
N GLY A 6 -5.04 -1.31 -4.92
CA GLY A 6 -6.28 -2.00 -4.66
C GLY A 6 -6.93 -1.59 -3.33
N PRO A 7 -8.12 -2.11 -3.04
CA PRO A 7 -8.83 -1.77 -1.81
C PRO A 7 -8.25 -2.46 -0.58
N THR A 8 -8.42 -1.82 0.58
CA THR A 8 -8.34 -2.48 1.87
C THR A 8 -9.64 -3.25 2.10
N VAL A 9 -9.53 -4.57 2.26
CA VAL A 9 -10.69 -5.50 2.24
C VAL A 9 -11.25 -5.73 3.63
N TYR A 10 -11.86 -4.68 4.20
CA TYR A 10 -12.49 -4.71 5.53
C TYR A 10 -14.01 -4.52 5.50
N ASN A 11 -14.58 -4.14 4.35
CA ASN A 11 -16.00 -3.88 4.16
C ASN A 11 -16.37 -3.98 2.67
N TYR A 12 -17.67 -3.95 2.37
CA TYR A 12 -18.17 -3.80 1.00
C TYR A 12 -17.60 -2.56 0.33
N ILE A 13 -17.37 -2.64 -0.98
CA ILE A 13 -17.03 -1.44 -1.76
C ILE A 13 -18.27 -0.56 -1.94
N HIS A 14 -18.04 0.73 -2.11
CA HIS A 14 -19.09 1.70 -2.49
C HIS A 14 -18.68 2.41 -3.78
N ILE A 15 -19.54 3.27 -4.30
CA ILE A 15 -19.34 3.95 -5.58
C ILE A 15 -17.99 4.68 -5.68
N GLY A 16 -17.48 5.20 -4.56
CA GLY A 16 -16.16 5.84 -4.49
C GLY A 16 -15.00 4.87 -4.75
N ASN A 17 -15.13 3.60 -4.35
CA ASN A 17 -14.15 2.56 -4.64
C ASN A 17 -14.33 1.99 -6.06
N ALA A 18 -15.56 1.91 -6.55
CA ALA A 18 -15.87 1.43 -7.89
C ALA A 18 -15.35 2.37 -8.99
N ARG A 19 -15.36 3.69 -8.74
CA ARG A 19 -14.90 4.69 -9.71
C ARG A 19 -13.44 4.45 -10.18
N PRO A 20 -12.41 4.35 -9.33
CA PRO A 20 -11.06 4.06 -9.79
C PRO A 20 -10.95 2.71 -10.48
N LEU A 21 -11.69 1.69 -10.04
CA LEU A 21 -11.72 0.40 -10.73
C LEU A 21 -12.14 0.55 -12.19
N CYS A 22 -13.25 1.23 -12.45
CA CYS A 22 -13.75 1.48 -13.81
C CYS A 22 -12.77 2.32 -14.64
N VAL A 23 -12.18 3.37 -14.06
CA VAL A 23 -11.22 4.24 -14.77
C VAL A 23 -9.98 3.46 -15.20
N PHE A 24 -9.41 2.65 -14.29
CA PHE A 24 -8.21 1.86 -14.59
C PHE A 24 -8.51 0.73 -15.57
N ASP A 25 -9.70 0.13 -15.52
CA ASP A 25 -10.13 -0.88 -16.47
C ASP A 25 -10.31 -0.28 -17.89
N VAL A 26 -10.90 0.89 -18.01
CA VAL A 26 -11.00 1.63 -19.28
C VAL A 26 -9.61 1.96 -19.84
N LEU A 27 -8.71 2.47 -19.02
CA LEU A 27 -7.33 2.75 -19.42
C LEU A 27 -6.65 1.49 -19.97
N ARG A 28 -6.74 0.39 -19.24
CA ARG A 28 -6.17 -0.89 -19.64
C ARG A 28 -6.74 -1.37 -20.97
N ARG A 29 -8.08 -1.41 -21.10
CA ARG A 29 -8.77 -1.85 -22.33
C ARG A 29 -8.41 -0.97 -23.52
N TYR A 30 -8.29 0.34 -23.32
CA TYR A 30 -7.88 1.26 -24.37
C TYR A 30 -6.45 1.00 -24.85
N LEU A 31 -5.51 0.78 -23.95
CA LEU A 31 -4.13 0.45 -24.29
C LEU A 31 -4.05 -0.90 -25.05
N GLU A 32 -4.78 -1.92 -24.59
CA GLU A 32 -4.89 -3.21 -25.27
C GLU A 32 -5.50 -3.03 -26.69
N TYR A 33 -6.56 -2.23 -26.83
CA TYR A 33 -7.14 -1.90 -28.13
C TYR A 33 -6.16 -1.21 -29.06
N ARG A 34 -5.26 -0.39 -28.53
CA ARG A 34 -4.19 0.27 -29.28
C ARG A 34 -3.01 -0.66 -29.59
N GLY A 35 -3.10 -1.95 -29.26
CA GLY A 35 -2.10 -2.97 -29.57
C GLY A 35 -0.97 -3.12 -28.55
N TYR A 36 -1.05 -2.48 -27.38
CA TYR A 36 -0.06 -2.66 -26.33
C TYR A 36 -0.29 -3.98 -25.58
N ASN A 37 0.80 -4.66 -25.23
CA ASN A 37 0.77 -5.80 -24.31
C ASN A 37 0.78 -5.28 -22.87
N VAL A 38 -0.38 -5.28 -22.21
CA VAL A 38 -0.55 -4.68 -20.88
C VAL A 38 -0.42 -5.72 -19.79
N LYS A 39 0.60 -5.60 -18.95
CA LYS A 39 0.70 -6.31 -17.67
C LYS A 39 0.14 -5.39 -16.58
N PHE A 40 -1.05 -5.73 -16.07
CA PHE A 40 -1.78 -4.97 -15.06
C PHE A 40 -1.77 -5.70 -13.72
N VAL A 41 -1.28 -5.06 -12.69
CA VAL A 41 -1.24 -5.58 -11.31
C VAL A 41 -2.08 -4.68 -10.42
N GLN A 42 -2.97 -5.29 -9.62
CA GLN A 42 -3.76 -4.61 -8.62
C GLN A 42 -3.82 -5.45 -7.36
N ASN A 43 -3.35 -4.90 -6.25
CA ASN A 43 -3.27 -5.64 -4.98
C ASN A 43 -4.59 -5.68 -4.22
N PHE A 44 -4.63 -6.54 -3.20
CA PHE A 44 -5.50 -6.41 -2.03
C PHE A 44 -4.66 -6.12 -0.80
N THR A 45 -5.02 -5.08 -0.05
CA THR A 45 -4.52 -4.87 1.30
C THR A 45 -5.38 -5.72 2.23
N ASP A 46 -4.86 -6.88 2.61
CA ASP A 46 -5.53 -7.91 3.40
C ASP A 46 -5.06 -7.97 4.86
N VAL A 47 -4.20 -7.04 5.26
CA VAL A 47 -3.80 -6.77 6.64
C VAL A 47 -3.70 -5.26 6.88
N ASP A 48 -4.50 -4.73 7.81
CA ASP A 48 -4.56 -3.28 8.12
C ASP A 48 -5.28 -3.07 9.45
N ASP A 49 -5.10 -1.92 10.08
CA ASP A 49 -5.77 -1.54 11.33
C ASP A 49 -7.31 -1.66 11.23
N LYS A 50 -7.89 -1.33 10.06
CA LYS A 50 -9.34 -1.42 9.83
C LYS A 50 -9.83 -2.86 9.78
N ILE A 51 -9.04 -3.77 9.20
CA ILE A 51 -9.36 -5.20 9.14
C ILE A 51 -9.29 -5.81 10.53
N ILE A 52 -8.23 -5.49 11.29
CA ILE A 52 -8.05 -5.97 12.68
C ILE A 52 -9.20 -5.47 13.57
N LYS A 53 -9.54 -4.18 13.47
CA LYS A 53 -10.67 -3.61 14.20
C LYS A 53 -11.98 -4.34 13.87
N ARG A 54 -12.25 -4.56 12.59
CA ARG A 54 -13.45 -5.26 12.13
C ARG A 54 -13.49 -6.69 12.61
N ALA A 55 -12.38 -7.41 12.58
CA ALA A 55 -12.28 -8.78 13.11
C ALA A 55 -12.63 -8.83 14.59
N ASN A 56 -12.10 -7.90 15.39
CA ASN A 56 -12.41 -7.80 16.81
C ASN A 56 -13.91 -7.49 17.08
N GLU A 57 -14.50 -6.58 16.27
CA GLU A 57 -15.93 -6.23 16.38
C GLU A 57 -16.85 -7.41 16.03
N GLU A 58 -16.48 -8.26 15.05
CA GLU A 58 -17.26 -9.42 14.61
C GLU A 58 -16.90 -10.71 15.36
N GLY A 59 -15.90 -10.69 16.26
CA GLY A 59 -15.42 -11.89 16.95
C GLY A 59 -14.82 -12.94 16.00
N SER A 60 -14.17 -12.46 14.93
CA SER A 60 -13.60 -13.25 13.84
C SER A 60 -12.08 -13.01 13.73
N THR A 61 -11.42 -13.61 12.75
CA THR A 61 -10.01 -13.40 12.45
C THR A 61 -9.84 -12.41 11.30
N PHE A 62 -8.66 -11.79 11.18
CA PHE A 62 -8.38 -10.87 10.07
C PHE A 62 -8.38 -11.61 8.73
N GLU A 63 -7.99 -12.88 8.70
CA GLU A 63 -8.01 -13.74 7.51
C GLU A 63 -9.45 -14.02 7.04
N GLU A 64 -10.36 -14.30 7.96
CA GLU A 64 -11.77 -14.53 7.65
C GLU A 64 -12.43 -13.25 7.12
N ILE A 65 -12.15 -12.10 7.75
CA ILE A 65 -12.65 -10.80 7.30
C ILE A 65 -12.13 -10.47 5.91
N SER A 66 -10.81 -10.55 5.69
CA SER A 66 -10.22 -10.23 4.40
C SER A 66 -10.70 -11.17 3.29
N LYS A 67 -10.80 -12.47 3.57
CA LYS A 67 -11.34 -13.45 2.62
C LYS A 67 -12.78 -13.13 2.23
N LYS A 68 -13.65 -12.90 3.23
CA LYS A 68 -15.06 -12.53 3.03
C LYS A 68 -15.19 -11.31 2.09
N TYR A 69 -14.46 -10.23 2.39
CA TYR A 69 -14.60 -9.00 1.61
C TYR A 69 -13.84 -9.01 0.27
N ILE A 70 -12.89 -9.91 0.06
CA ILE A 70 -12.36 -10.21 -1.28
C ILE A 70 -13.43 -10.93 -2.12
N GLU A 71 -14.17 -11.88 -1.55
CA GLU A 71 -15.27 -12.56 -2.25
C GLU A 71 -16.37 -11.57 -2.64
N GLU A 72 -16.79 -10.71 -1.72
CA GLU A 72 -17.78 -9.64 -1.97
C GLU A 72 -17.28 -8.63 -3.01
N PHE A 73 -16.00 -8.25 -2.94
CA PHE A 73 -15.40 -7.40 -3.98
C PHE A 73 -15.55 -8.00 -5.37
N TRP A 74 -15.36 -9.32 -5.52
CA TRP A 74 -15.51 -9.96 -6.82
C TRP A 74 -16.94 -10.02 -7.31
N ILE A 75 -17.92 -10.11 -6.41
CA ILE A 75 -19.33 -10.03 -6.78
C ILE A 75 -19.62 -8.65 -7.41
N ASP A 76 -19.24 -7.59 -6.74
CA ASP A 76 -19.45 -6.22 -7.19
C ASP A 76 -18.65 -5.90 -8.47
N ALA A 77 -17.36 -6.29 -8.51
CA ALA A 77 -16.49 -6.08 -9.67
C ALA A 77 -17.00 -6.79 -10.93
N ASN A 78 -17.54 -8.01 -10.78
CA ASN A 78 -18.17 -8.73 -11.88
C ASN A 78 -19.45 -8.04 -12.34
N GLY A 79 -20.26 -7.51 -11.42
CA GLY A 79 -21.44 -6.72 -11.73
C GLY A 79 -21.12 -5.44 -12.55
N LEU A 80 -19.94 -4.87 -12.33
CA LEU A 80 -19.41 -3.73 -13.08
C LEU A 80 -18.70 -4.12 -14.39
N ASN A 81 -18.68 -5.41 -14.75
CA ASN A 81 -17.94 -5.94 -15.89
C ASN A 81 -16.43 -5.61 -15.86
N PHE A 82 -15.85 -5.55 -14.66
CA PHE A 82 -14.45 -5.28 -14.46
C PHE A 82 -13.58 -6.44 -14.95
N LYS A 83 -12.57 -6.15 -15.77
CA LYS A 83 -11.60 -7.16 -16.25
C LYS A 83 -10.56 -7.40 -15.17
N LYS A 84 -10.49 -8.65 -14.66
CA LYS A 84 -9.48 -9.02 -13.65
C LYS A 84 -8.07 -8.62 -14.08
N ALA A 85 -7.27 -8.12 -13.16
CA ALA A 85 -5.87 -7.82 -13.42
C ALA A 85 -5.08 -9.07 -13.82
N THR A 86 -3.90 -8.89 -14.37
CA THR A 86 -2.98 -10.01 -14.68
C THR A 86 -2.60 -10.73 -13.39
N VAL A 87 -2.42 -9.96 -12.31
CA VAL A 87 -2.15 -10.48 -10.96
C VAL A 87 -2.88 -9.62 -9.94
N HIS A 88 -3.47 -10.27 -8.93
CA HIS A 88 -4.02 -9.63 -7.73
C HIS A 88 -3.27 -10.13 -6.48
N PRO A 89 -2.07 -9.57 -6.20
CA PRO A 89 -1.31 -9.99 -5.03
C PRO A 89 -1.94 -9.49 -3.74
N LYS A 90 -1.73 -10.23 -2.65
CA LYS A 90 -2.10 -9.82 -1.30
C LYS A 90 -0.87 -9.37 -0.52
N ALA A 91 -1.04 -8.42 0.39
CA ALA A 91 0.06 -7.94 1.23
C ALA A 91 0.65 -9.07 2.08
N THR A 92 -0.20 -9.95 2.64
CA THR A 92 0.24 -11.09 3.47
C THR A 92 1.10 -12.13 2.72
N GLU A 93 0.95 -12.23 1.40
CA GLU A 93 1.73 -13.13 0.55
C GLU A 93 3.08 -12.53 0.10
N ASN A 94 3.39 -11.30 0.52
CA ASN A 94 4.56 -10.53 0.07
C ASN A 94 5.40 -9.97 1.23
N ILE A 95 5.29 -10.56 2.42
CA ILE A 95 5.97 -10.08 3.63
C ILE A 95 7.51 -10.09 3.47
N ASP A 96 8.07 -11.12 2.87
CA ASP A 96 9.52 -11.23 2.69
C ASP A 96 10.06 -10.12 1.78
N GLU A 97 9.35 -9.80 0.71
CA GLU A 97 9.67 -8.70 -0.19
C GLU A 97 9.60 -7.34 0.52
N ILE A 98 8.57 -7.14 1.36
CA ILE A 98 8.41 -5.94 2.17
C ILE A 98 9.59 -5.78 3.12
N ILE A 99 9.95 -6.83 3.86
CA ILE A 99 11.09 -6.83 4.78
C ILE A 99 12.39 -6.53 4.03
N ASN A 100 12.61 -7.13 2.86
CA ASN A 100 13.82 -6.92 2.07
C ASN A 100 13.96 -5.48 1.56
N ILE A 101 12.86 -4.85 1.14
CA ILE A 101 12.88 -3.43 0.74
C ILE A 101 13.19 -2.55 1.94
N ILE A 102 12.56 -2.78 3.09
CA ILE A 102 12.80 -1.99 4.31
C ILE A 102 14.27 -2.09 4.73
N LYS A 103 14.87 -3.30 4.74
CA LYS A 103 16.31 -3.48 4.99
C LYS A 103 17.17 -2.65 4.05
N THR A 104 16.86 -2.70 2.75
CA THR A 104 17.59 -1.90 1.75
C THR A 104 17.49 -0.40 2.04
N LEU A 105 16.32 0.08 2.47
CA LEU A 105 16.14 1.48 2.86
C LEU A 105 16.92 1.84 4.13
N GLU A 106 16.99 0.95 5.11
CA GLU A 106 17.84 1.15 6.31
C GLU A 106 19.33 1.18 5.95
N GLU A 107 19.81 0.24 5.16
CA GLU A 107 21.20 0.18 4.70
C GLU A 107 21.62 1.45 3.94
N LYS A 108 20.71 2.00 3.14
CA LYS A 108 20.89 3.29 2.46
C LYS A 108 20.66 4.51 3.39
N GLY A 109 20.22 4.27 4.62
CA GLY A 109 19.93 5.28 5.63
C GLY A 109 18.65 6.07 5.41
N TYR A 110 17.77 5.64 4.51
CA TYR A 110 16.45 6.25 4.30
C TYR A 110 15.37 5.76 5.28
N ALA A 111 15.67 4.72 6.05
CA ALA A 111 14.79 4.25 7.11
C ALA A 111 15.56 4.14 8.43
N TYR A 112 14.82 4.06 9.54
CA TYR A 112 15.34 3.87 10.88
C TYR A 112 14.35 3.10 11.73
N SER A 113 14.86 2.32 12.67
CA SER A 113 14.06 1.54 13.61
C SER A 113 14.01 2.18 14.99
N VAL A 114 12.84 2.16 15.63
CA VAL A 114 12.63 2.62 17.01
C VAL A 114 11.63 1.67 17.68
N ASP A 115 12.08 0.95 18.73
CA ASP A 115 11.25 0.05 19.55
C ASP A 115 10.41 -0.95 18.74
N GLY A 116 10.96 -1.49 17.65
CA GLY A 116 10.30 -2.47 16.79
C GLY A 116 9.46 -1.88 15.65
N ASP A 117 9.20 -0.57 15.66
CA ASP A 117 8.67 0.16 14.50
C ASP A 117 9.81 0.55 13.56
N VAL A 118 9.51 0.67 12.26
CA VAL A 118 10.46 1.21 11.27
C VAL A 118 9.79 2.34 10.50
N TYR A 119 10.49 3.46 10.39
CA TYR A 119 9.99 4.66 9.73
C TYR A 119 10.86 5.07 8.54
N PHE A 120 10.25 5.64 7.53
CA PHE A 120 10.95 6.27 6.40
C PHE A 120 11.30 7.71 6.72
N ARG A 121 12.58 8.11 6.45
CA ARG A 121 13.07 9.48 6.63
C ARG A 121 12.72 10.34 5.43
N THR A 122 11.56 10.94 5.46
CA THR A 122 11.00 11.71 4.34
C THR A 122 11.93 12.83 3.89
N LEU A 123 12.46 13.63 4.82
CA LEU A 123 13.32 14.78 4.49
C LEU A 123 14.71 14.39 3.97
N LYS A 124 15.15 13.14 4.15
CA LYS A 124 16.41 12.66 3.60
C LYS A 124 16.34 12.41 2.10
N PHE A 125 15.15 12.11 1.58
CA PHE A 125 14.94 11.90 0.17
C PHE A 125 14.68 13.25 -0.54
N LYS A 126 15.71 13.80 -1.17
CA LYS A 126 15.71 15.16 -1.75
C LYS A 126 14.64 15.38 -2.84
N ASP A 127 14.28 14.32 -3.55
CA ASP A 127 13.27 14.36 -4.63
C ASP A 127 11.85 14.07 -4.12
N TYR A 128 11.65 13.99 -2.80
CA TYR A 128 10.32 13.78 -2.22
C TYR A 128 9.37 14.92 -2.63
N GLY A 129 8.20 14.57 -3.13
CA GLY A 129 7.22 15.54 -3.64
C GLY A 129 7.39 15.94 -5.11
N LYS A 130 8.50 15.57 -5.77
CA LYS A 130 8.77 15.93 -7.17
C LYS A 130 7.70 15.38 -8.13
N LEU A 131 7.25 14.16 -7.94
CA LEU A 131 6.25 13.53 -8.82
C LEU A 131 4.85 14.14 -8.64
N SER A 132 4.45 14.49 -7.42
CA SER A 132 3.15 15.09 -7.14
C SER A 132 3.12 16.61 -7.31
N HIS A 133 4.29 17.25 -7.51
CA HIS A 133 4.44 18.71 -7.54
C HIS A 133 3.91 19.40 -6.26
N GLN A 134 3.96 18.72 -5.11
CA GLN A 134 3.55 19.29 -3.83
C GLN A 134 4.78 19.74 -3.03
N PRO A 135 4.83 21.02 -2.61
CA PRO A 135 5.88 21.50 -1.72
C PRO A 135 5.85 20.78 -0.38
N ILE A 136 7.02 20.48 0.18
CA ILE A 136 7.14 19.78 1.47
C ILE A 136 6.50 20.61 2.60
N GLU A 137 6.57 21.94 2.51
CA GLU A 137 5.97 22.85 3.47
C GLU A 137 4.44 22.69 3.56
N ASP A 138 3.77 22.48 2.44
CA ASP A 138 2.32 22.26 2.39
C ASP A 138 1.94 20.91 3.01
N LEU A 139 2.81 19.90 2.87
CA LEU A 139 2.62 18.58 3.47
C LEU A 139 2.74 18.63 5.00
N GLN A 140 3.58 19.50 5.56
CA GLN A 140 3.72 19.71 7.01
C GLN A 140 2.44 20.24 7.65
N SER A 141 1.73 21.13 6.96
CA SER A 141 0.48 21.71 7.46
C SER A 141 -0.68 20.71 7.48
N GLY A 142 -0.64 19.68 6.63
CA GLY A 142 -1.65 18.62 6.54
C GLY A 142 -1.29 17.32 7.27
N ALA A 143 -0.07 17.22 7.81
CA ALA A 143 0.38 16.03 8.49
C ALA A 143 -0.44 15.80 9.77
N ARG A 144 -1.10 14.65 9.87
CA ARG A 144 -1.71 14.19 11.12
C ARG A 144 -0.60 13.83 12.09
N ILE A 145 -0.20 14.80 12.90
CA ILE A 145 0.76 14.59 13.98
C ILE A 145 0.02 13.85 15.08
N ALA A 146 0.19 12.54 15.17
CA ALA A 146 -0.23 11.79 16.34
C ALA A 146 0.73 12.13 17.48
N ILE A 147 0.20 12.75 18.54
CA ILE A 147 0.97 13.08 19.74
C ILE A 147 1.45 11.77 20.38
N GLY A 148 2.76 11.61 20.53
CA GLY A 148 3.38 10.44 21.17
C GLY A 148 4.07 9.47 20.23
N GLU A 149 4.15 9.74 18.94
CA GLU A 149 4.93 8.91 18.02
C GLU A 149 6.44 9.18 18.16
N LYS A 150 7.20 8.09 18.13
CA LYS A 150 8.66 8.05 18.26
C LYS A 150 9.39 8.44 16.96
N LYS A 151 8.82 9.31 16.16
CA LYS A 151 9.35 9.73 14.87
C LYS A 151 10.42 10.79 15.01
N GLU A 152 11.48 10.71 14.18
CA GLU A 152 12.48 11.77 14.06
C GLU A 152 11.87 13.05 13.46
N ASN A 153 10.88 12.89 12.55
CA ASN A 153 10.18 14.01 11.91
C ASN A 153 8.68 13.68 11.75
N PRO A 154 7.77 14.66 11.92
CA PRO A 154 6.32 14.47 11.73
C PRO A 154 5.91 13.93 10.35
N LEU A 155 6.69 14.22 9.31
CA LEU A 155 6.46 13.72 7.96
C LEU A 155 6.86 12.26 7.74
N ASP A 156 7.65 11.68 8.66
CA ASP A 156 8.05 10.29 8.56
C ASP A 156 6.84 9.38 8.70
N PHE A 157 6.84 8.29 7.98
CA PHE A 157 5.72 7.35 7.99
C PHE A 157 6.21 5.92 8.23
N ALA A 158 5.34 5.11 8.84
CA ALA A 158 5.69 3.75 9.21
C ALA A 158 5.81 2.85 7.96
N LEU A 159 6.93 2.14 7.88
CA LEU A 159 7.20 1.05 6.94
C LEU A 159 6.88 -0.30 7.57
N TRP A 160 7.15 -0.43 8.88
CA TRP A 160 6.86 -1.61 9.70
C TRP A 160 6.33 -1.15 11.05
N LYS A 161 5.32 -1.83 11.55
CA LYS A 161 4.72 -1.54 12.86
C LYS A 161 4.94 -2.74 13.78
N ALA A 162 5.49 -2.52 14.96
CA ALA A 162 5.56 -3.52 16.02
C ALA A 162 4.15 -4.02 16.36
N ALA A 163 3.96 -5.33 16.45
CA ALA A 163 2.66 -5.90 16.78
C ALA A 163 2.34 -5.66 18.24
N LYS A 164 1.09 -5.26 18.50
CA LYS A 164 0.51 -5.21 19.84
C LYS A 164 -0.02 -6.60 20.23
N GLU A 165 -0.28 -6.78 21.51
CA GLU A 165 -0.89 -8.02 22.00
C GLU A 165 -2.24 -8.29 21.30
N GLY A 166 -2.40 -9.52 20.78
CA GLY A 166 -3.61 -9.92 20.05
C GLY A 166 -3.65 -9.51 18.57
N GLU A 167 -2.67 -8.73 18.06
CA GLU A 167 -2.59 -8.39 16.64
C GLU A 167 -1.88 -9.48 15.82
N PRO A 168 -2.22 -9.64 14.53
CA PRO A 168 -1.45 -10.47 13.62
C PRO A 168 -0.02 -9.95 13.47
N TYR A 169 0.94 -10.87 13.35
CA TYR A 169 2.34 -10.50 13.22
C TYR A 169 3.13 -11.48 12.36
N TRP A 170 4.21 -10.97 11.80
CA TRP A 170 5.27 -11.73 11.15
C TRP A 170 6.60 -11.47 11.84
N GLN A 171 7.51 -12.44 11.77
CA GLN A 171 8.85 -12.27 12.28
C GLN A 171 9.67 -11.38 11.34
N SER A 172 10.40 -10.45 11.90
CA SER A 172 11.26 -9.54 11.15
C SER A 172 12.56 -9.27 11.94
N PRO A 173 13.58 -8.64 11.35
CA PRO A 173 14.78 -8.22 12.08
C PRO A 173 14.50 -7.24 13.21
N TRP A 174 13.38 -6.53 13.15
CA TRP A 174 12.95 -5.54 14.14
C TRP A 174 12.04 -6.14 15.23
N GLY A 175 11.77 -7.45 15.13
CA GLY A 175 10.86 -8.18 16.02
C GLY A 175 9.53 -8.53 15.35
N LYS A 176 8.57 -8.94 16.18
CA LYS A 176 7.20 -9.26 15.74
C LYS A 176 6.49 -7.98 15.31
N GLY A 177 5.94 -7.98 14.10
CA GLY A 177 5.26 -6.81 13.58
C GLY A 177 4.51 -7.09 12.28
N ARG A 178 4.05 -6.04 11.66
CA ARG A 178 3.31 -6.06 10.39
C ARG A 178 3.67 -4.90 9.48
N PRO A 179 3.40 -4.99 8.18
CA PRO A 179 3.69 -3.90 7.25
C PRO A 179 2.99 -2.60 7.62
N GLY A 180 3.66 -1.47 7.35
CA GLY A 180 2.99 -0.21 7.15
C GLY A 180 2.27 -0.22 5.79
N TRP A 181 1.16 0.50 5.70
CA TRP A 181 0.30 0.46 4.51
C TRP A 181 1.03 0.81 3.20
N HIS A 182 1.92 1.78 3.26
CA HIS A 182 2.51 2.35 2.04
C HIS A 182 3.61 1.48 1.39
N ILE A 183 4.36 0.70 2.16
CA ILE A 183 5.45 -0.13 1.63
C ILE A 183 4.93 -1.33 0.84
N GLU A 184 3.69 -1.76 1.10
CA GLU A 184 3.08 -2.92 0.45
C GLU A 184 3.07 -2.77 -1.07
N CYS A 185 2.57 -1.63 -1.56
CA CYS A 185 2.50 -1.37 -2.99
C CYS A 185 3.89 -1.32 -3.65
N SER A 186 4.89 -0.73 -2.98
CA SER A 186 6.26 -0.70 -3.48
C SER A 186 6.85 -2.10 -3.63
N ALA A 187 6.65 -2.95 -2.63
CA ALA A 187 7.14 -4.33 -2.64
C ALA A 187 6.46 -5.17 -3.72
N MET A 188 5.13 -5.12 -3.78
CA MET A 188 4.37 -5.87 -4.78
C MET A 188 4.63 -5.36 -6.20
N ASN A 189 4.78 -4.03 -6.37
CA ASN A 189 5.16 -3.44 -7.64
C ASN A 189 6.50 -4.01 -8.13
N LYS A 190 7.54 -3.92 -7.31
CA LYS A 190 8.87 -4.44 -7.63
C LYS A 190 8.85 -5.93 -7.96
N ARG A 191 8.18 -6.74 -7.14
CA ARG A 191 8.09 -8.20 -7.35
C ARG A 191 7.42 -8.57 -8.67
N TYR A 192 6.29 -7.95 -8.99
CA TYR A 192 5.46 -8.37 -10.13
C TYR A 192 5.73 -7.62 -11.42
N LEU A 193 6.25 -6.40 -11.36
CA LEU A 193 6.50 -5.55 -12.53
C LEU A 193 7.98 -5.21 -12.74
N GLY A 194 8.83 -5.45 -11.72
CA GLY A 194 10.27 -5.17 -11.75
C GLY A 194 10.59 -3.73 -11.33
N ASP A 195 11.83 -3.31 -11.58
CA ASP A 195 12.37 -2.04 -11.09
C ASP A 195 11.77 -0.80 -11.79
N THR A 196 11.13 -0.98 -12.93
CA THR A 196 10.53 0.12 -13.70
C THR A 196 9.10 -0.21 -14.10
N ILE A 197 8.20 0.71 -13.85
CA ILE A 197 6.80 0.68 -14.29
C ILE A 197 6.50 1.86 -15.21
N ASP A 198 5.48 1.73 -16.05
CA ASP A 198 5.07 2.78 -16.97
C ASP A 198 3.99 3.67 -16.36
N ILE A 199 3.05 3.07 -15.62
CA ILE A 199 1.93 3.78 -15.01
C ILE A 199 1.67 3.27 -13.59
N HIS A 200 1.63 4.19 -12.63
CA HIS A 200 1.15 3.92 -11.27
C HIS A 200 -0.18 4.64 -11.05
N CYS A 201 -1.22 3.88 -10.69
CA CYS A 201 -2.57 4.37 -10.49
C CYS A 201 -2.95 4.30 -9.01
N GLY A 202 -3.57 5.35 -8.50
CA GLY A 202 -4.09 5.41 -7.13
C GLY A 202 -5.14 6.50 -6.97
N GLY A 203 -5.85 6.52 -5.85
CA GLY A 203 -6.73 7.61 -5.47
C GLY A 203 -5.95 8.87 -5.12
N GLN A 204 -6.58 10.04 -5.21
CA GLN A 204 -5.96 11.30 -4.84
C GLN A 204 -5.58 11.36 -3.36
N ASP A 205 -6.31 10.64 -2.51
CA ASP A 205 -6.04 10.46 -1.09
C ASP A 205 -4.75 9.66 -0.80
N LEU A 206 -4.22 8.97 -1.81
CA LEU A 206 -2.98 8.20 -1.73
C LEU A 206 -1.74 9.00 -2.16
N ILE A 207 -1.90 10.24 -2.63
CA ILE A 207 -0.78 11.10 -3.01
C ILE A 207 0.10 11.36 -1.78
N PHE A 208 -0.50 11.62 -0.62
CA PHE A 208 0.23 11.80 0.65
C PHE A 208 -0.19 10.73 1.68
N PRO A 209 0.70 10.20 2.48
CA PRO A 209 2.12 10.58 2.62
C PRO A 209 3.08 9.92 1.64
N CYS A 210 2.67 8.94 0.80
CA CYS A 210 3.72 8.09 0.35
C CYS A 210 3.60 7.41 -1.01
N LEU A 211 2.42 7.02 -1.46
CA LEU A 211 2.32 5.97 -2.47
C LEU A 211 3.01 6.30 -3.80
N LEU A 212 3.00 7.57 -4.19
CA LEU A 212 3.67 8.07 -5.39
C LEU A 212 5.11 8.52 -5.12
N TYR A 213 5.54 8.59 -3.85
CA TYR A 213 6.85 9.11 -3.48
C TYR A 213 7.89 8.03 -3.19
N THR A 214 7.47 6.86 -2.69
CA THR A 214 8.40 5.78 -2.30
C THR A 214 8.79 4.86 -3.45
N SER A 215 8.03 4.82 -4.54
CA SER A 215 8.41 4.02 -5.71
C SER A 215 9.76 4.44 -6.29
N ASP A 216 10.11 5.72 -6.22
CA ASP A 216 11.40 6.23 -6.71
C ASP A 216 12.55 5.97 -5.73
N ALA A 217 12.27 5.91 -4.42
CA ALA A 217 13.30 5.64 -3.40
C ALA A 217 13.69 4.16 -3.31
N ALA A 218 12.77 3.27 -3.65
CA ALA A 218 12.97 1.83 -3.62
C ALA A 218 13.63 1.30 -4.88
#